data_a1f716dc6958f23517853678ba280683
#
_entry.id   a1f716dc6958f23517853678ba280683
#
_cell.length_a   1.000
_cell.length_b   1.000
_cell.length_c   1.000
_cell.angle_alpha   90.00
_cell.angle_beta   90.00
_cell.angle_gamma   90.00
#
_symmetry.space_group_name_H-M   'P 1'
#
loop_
_entity.id
_entity.type
_entity.pdbx_description
1 polymer ?
#
loop_
_entity_poly.entity_id
_entity_poly.type
_entity_poly.pdbx_seq_one_letter_code
_entity_poly.pdbx_strand_id
1 'polypeptide(L)'
;MQSFEETKKLLHNSSLYYLLAVDMNSTYSYVNNRYDAAFNGLHGNLVGQHYSVTMHQDDLEICQRVSEQCFRFPDRIFPAIIRKHDGKGGYIITQWEYKAMFNTNHEPSGIFCMGNDITEFMKATMDLENAKESLNDAKLTLSQIAYIQSHVVRKPIANIIGLTSILESMEVPADVKSIISMMTDSAKELDKVIQSIVNPE
;
A
#
# COMPACT_ATOMS: atom_id res chain seq x y z
N MET A 1 35.63 -3.63 11.28
CA MET A 1 35.97 -2.20 11.30
C MET A 1 36.27 -1.63 9.92
N GLN A 2 37.07 -2.31 9.07
CA GLN A 2 37.41 -1.87 7.71
C GLN A 2 36.15 -1.62 6.84
N SER A 3 35.19 -2.54 6.85
CA SER A 3 33.93 -2.45 6.11
C SER A 3 33.04 -1.25 6.50
N PHE A 4 33.02 -0.84 7.78
CA PHE A 4 32.25 0.33 8.21
C PHE A 4 32.86 1.64 7.72
N GLU A 5 34.17 1.80 7.84
CA GLU A 5 34.87 3.00 7.40
C GLU A 5 34.82 3.16 5.87
N GLU A 6 34.83 2.05 5.12
CA GLU A 6 34.65 2.06 3.67
C GLU A 6 33.20 2.50 3.29
N THR A 7 32.18 1.93 3.93
CA THR A 7 30.78 2.32 3.73
C THR A 7 30.55 3.78 4.09
N LYS A 8 31.11 4.24 5.21
CA LYS A 8 31.05 5.63 5.65
C LYS A 8 31.64 6.58 4.60
N LYS A 9 32.82 6.27 4.05
CA LYS A 9 33.44 7.09 2.99
C LYS A 9 32.61 7.11 1.71
N LEU A 10 32.11 5.94 1.28
CA LEU A 10 31.35 5.80 0.05
C LEU A 10 30.03 6.56 0.09
N LEU A 11 29.32 6.48 1.22
CA LEU A 11 27.95 7.01 1.35
C LEU A 11 27.85 8.30 2.18
N HIS A 12 28.99 8.92 2.55
CA HIS A 12 28.97 10.18 3.30
C HIS A 12 28.17 11.28 2.62
N ASN A 13 28.30 11.41 1.31
CA ASN A 13 27.58 12.37 0.48
C ASN A 13 26.37 11.74 -0.27
N SER A 14 25.84 10.61 0.21
CA SER A 14 24.66 10.02 -0.40
C SER A 14 23.49 11.00 -0.41
N SER A 15 22.81 11.11 -1.55
CA SER A 15 21.56 11.85 -1.67
C SER A 15 20.32 11.02 -1.33
N LEU A 16 20.48 9.70 -1.18
CA LEU A 16 19.39 8.75 -0.96
C LEU A 16 19.39 8.19 0.46
N TYR A 17 20.55 7.76 0.94
CA TYR A 17 20.65 7.04 2.21
C TYR A 17 21.06 7.94 3.37
N TYR A 18 20.39 7.75 4.50
CA TYR A 18 20.83 8.18 5.81
C TYR A 18 21.85 7.18 6.36
N LEU A 19 22.96 7.66 6.86
CA LEU A 19 23.91 6.85 7.63
C LEU A 19 24.15 7.50 8.98
N LEU A 20 24.13 6.68 10.00
CA LEU A 20 24.51 7.11 11.35
C LEU A 20 25.17 5.96 12.11
N ALA A 21 25.90 6.32 13.13
CA ALA A 21 26.38 5.39 14.16
C ALA A 21 26.01 5.93 15.54
N VAL A 22 25.61 5.03 16.40
CA VAL A 22 25.30 5.28 17.82
C VAL A 22 26.31 4.53 18.66
N ASP A 23 26.91 5.20 19.65
CA ASP A 23 27.87 4.59 20.58
C ASP A 23 27.16 3.78 21.68
N MET A 24 27.95 3.19 22.59
CA MET A 24 27.43 2.41 23.71
C MET A 24 26.69 3.24 24.76
N ASN A 25 26.79 4.58 24.72
CA ASN A 25 26.04 5.50 25.57
C ASN A 25 24.74 5.98 24.92
N SER A 26 24.33 5.35 23.81
CA SER A 26 23.14 5.73 23.05
C SER A 26 23.22 7.14 22.42
N THR A 27 24.44 7.63 22.14
CA THR A 27 24.63 8.94 21.51
C THR A 27 25.13 8.80 20.07
N TYR A 28 24.76 9.75 19.21
CA TYR A 28 25.28 9.78 17.85
C TYR A 28 26.80 9.96 17.86
N SER A 29 27.54 8.98 17.39
CA SER A 29 28.98 9.07 17.16
C SER A 29 29.34 9.46 15.74
N TYR A 30 28.42 9.33 14.80
CA TYR A 30 28.54 9.73 13.40
C TYR A 30 27.18 9.93 12.77
N VAL A 31 27.07 10.92 11.87
CA VAL A 31 25.96 11.08 10.93
C VAL A 31 26.53 11.50 9.58
N ASN A 32 25.89 11.09 8.46
CA ASN A 32 26.29 11.57 7.15
C ASN A 32 25.60 12.90 6.80
N ASN A 33 26.05 13.57 5.73
CA ASN A 33 25.54 14.89 5.33
C ASN A 33 24.02 14.90 5.10
N ARG A 34 23.46 13.82 4.54
CA ARG A 34 22.02 13.73 4.30
C ARG A 34 21.22 13.68 5.59
N TYR A 35 21.67 12.89 6.57
CA TYR A 35 21.02 12.81 7.88
C TYR A 35 21.14 14.13 8.63
N ASP A 36 22.31 14.70 8.64
CA ASP A 36 22.55 16.01 9.27
C ASP A 36 21.63 17.09 8.67
N ALA A 37 21.61 17.21 7.35
CA ALA A 37 20.76 18.20 6.66
C ALA A 37 19.25 18.01 6.93
N ALA A 38 18.81 16.77 7.18
CA ALA A 38 17.40 16.49 7.46
C ALA A 38 16.99 16.85 8.91
N PHE A 39 17.91 16.74 9.88
CA PHE A 39 17.54 16.78 11.30
C PHE A 39 18.26 17.84 12.14
N ASN A 40 19.37 18.40 11.68
CA ASN A 40 20.14 19.39 12.45
C ASN A 40 19.40 20.72 12.66
N GLY A 41 18.52 21.09 11.74
CA GLY A 41 17.76 22.35 11.82
C GLY A 41 16.89 22.47 13.08
N LEU A 42 16.50 21.34 13.66
CA LEU A 42 15.70 21.27 14.89
C LEU A 42 16.56 21.10 16.16
N HIS A 43 17.65 20.35 16.03
CA HIS A 43 18.39 19.86 17.19
C HIS A 43 19.83 20.38 17.24
N GLY A 44 20.27 21.16 16.25
CA GLY A 44 21.66 21.58 16.11
C GLY A 44 22.59 20.39 15.79
N ASN A 45 23.85 20.47 16.21
CA ASN A 45 24.79 19.38 16.01
C ASN A 45 24.32 18.10 16.69
N LEU A 46 24.03 17.09 15.89
CA LEU A 46 23.50 15.79 16.37
C LEU A 46 24.57 14.93 17.03
N VAL A 47 25.83 15.02 16.60
CA VAL A 47 26.91 14.22 17.17
C VAL A 47 27.10 14.56 18.66
N GLY A 48 27.05 13.53 19.51
CA GLY A 48 27.08 13.64 20.97
C GLY A 48 25.70 13.75 21.62
N GLN A 49 24.62 13.92 20.86
CA GLN A 49 23.26 13.89 21.41
C GLN A 49 22.69 12.47 21.44
N HIS A 50 21.78 12.21 22.37
CA HIS A 50 21.08 10.94 22.46
C HIS A 50 20.20 10.70 21.20
N TYR A 51 20.19 9.47 20.66
CA TYR A 51 19.51 9.17 19.40
C TYR A 51 18.01 9.43 19.42
N SER A 52 17.38 9.44 20.59
CA SER A 52 15.94 9.67 20.75
C SER A 52 15.48 11.08 20.30
N VAL A 53 16.37 12.07 20.24
CA VAL A 53 15.99 13.47 19.90
C VAL A 53 15.35 13.59 18.52
N THR A 54 15.66 12.68 17.59
CA THR A 54 15.09 12.71 16.24
C THR A 54 13.89 11.77 16.05
N MET A 55 13.45 11.05 17.12
CA MET A 55 12.50 9.94 16.97
C MET A 55 11.15 10.23 17.61
N HIS A 56 10.13 9.54 17.11
CA HIS A 56 8.86 9.46 17.80
C HIS A 56 9.00 8.64 19.08
N GLN A 57 8.38 9.11 20.17
CA GLN A 57 8.56 8.50 21.50
C GLN A 57 8.14 7.01 21.54
N ASP A 58 7.02 6.65 20.88
CA ASP A 58 6.52 5.26 20.85
C ASP A 58 7.48 4.30 20.14
N ASP A 59 8.36 4.81 19.26
CA ASP A 59 9.25 3.97 18.46
C ASP A 59 10.58 3.68 19.18
N LEU A 60 10.80 4.26 20.36
CA LEU A 60 12.01 4.02 21.17
C LEU A 60 12.15 2.55 21.59
N GLU A 61 11.06 1.89 21.95
CA GLU A 61 11.07 0.45 22.30
C GLU A 61 11.48 -0.43 21.12
N ILE A 62 11.10 -0.05 19.90
CA ILE A 62 11.50 -0.77 18.68
C ILE A 62 13.01 -0.71 18.54
N CYS A 63 13.60 0.48 18.68
CA CYS A 63 15.04 0.66 18.58
C CYS A 63 15.82 -0.05 19.68
N GLN A 64 15.34 -0.04 20.91
CA GLN A 64 15.97 -0.76 22.01
C GLN A 64 16.01 -2.26 21.73
N ARG A 65 14.87 -2.85 21.35
CA ARG A 65 14.76 -4.28 21.00
C ARG A 65 15.68 -4.67 19.85
N VAL A 66 15.72 -3.84 18.80
CA VAL A 66 16.60 -4.09 17.65
C VAL A 66 18.07 -3.99 18.05
N SER A 67 18.43 -3.03 18.89
CA SER A 67 19.79 -2.88 19.41
C SER A 67 20.25 -4.11 20.20
N GLU A 68 19.41 -4.64 21.08
CA GLU A 68 19.68 -5.88 21.82
C GLU A 68 19.90 -7.07 20.87
N GLN A 69 19.09 -7.17 19.80
CA GLN A 69 19.24 -8.23 18.80
C GLN A 69 20.56 -8.11 18.04
N CYS A 70 21.00 -6.88 17.69
CA CYS A 70 22.28 -6.65 17.02
C CYS A 70 23.46 -7.19 17.81
N PHE A 71 23.50 -6.96 19.11
CA PHE A 71 24.57 -7.47 19.96
C PHE A 71 24.46 -8.97 20.25
N ARG A 72 23.24 -9.49 20.33
CA ARG A 72 23.01 -10.93 20.50
C ARG A 72 23.40 -11.75 19.28
N PHE A 73 23.26 -11.17 18.07
CA PHE A 73 23.55 -11.84 16.81
C PHE A 73 24.37 -10.92 15.89
N PRO A 74 25.65 -10.70 16.19
CA PRO A 74 26.48 -9.64 15.61
C PRO A 74 26.72 -9.76 14.09
N ASP A 75 26.60 -10.97 13.54
CA ASP A 75 26.76 -11.21 12.10
C ASP A 75 25.48 -10.91 11.29
N ARG A 76 24.37 -10.60 11.96
CA ARG A 76 23.10 -10.32 11.30
C ARG A 76 22.82 -8.83 11.20
N ILE A 77 21.99 -8.49 10.21
CA ILE A 77 21.39 -7.17 10.02
C ILE A 77 19.93 -7.26 10.46
N PHE A 78 19.47 -6.26 11.18
CA PHE A 78 18.08 -6.21 11.69
C PHE A 78 17.37 -5.00 11.11
N PRO A 79 16.23 -5.19 10.41
CA PRO A 79 15.45 -4.09 9.88
C PRO A 79 14.51 -3.51 10.93
N ALA A 80 14.20 -2.22 10.81
CA ALA A 80 13.08 -1.58 11.50
C ALA A 80 12.52 -0.42 10.69
N ILE A 81 11.22 -0.18 10.85
CA ILE A 81 10.55 1.02 10.35
C ILE A 81 10.21 1.87 11.58
N ILE A 82 10.63 3.13 11.55
CA ILE A 82 10.45 4.07 12.66
C ILE A 82 10.08 5.46 12.13
N ARG A 83 9.37 6.21 12.96
CA ARG A 83 9.02 7.61 12.69
C ARG A 83 10.10 8.53 13.23
N LYS A 84 10.48 9.51 12.41
CA LYS A 84 11.38 10.58 12.81
C LYS A 84 10.73 11.93 12.59
N HIS A 85 11.07 12.92 13.43
CA HIS A 85 10.55 14.27 13.29
C HIS A 85 10.87 14.88 11.91
N ASP A 86 9.88 15.53 11.29
CA ASP A 86 10.03 16.18 9.97
C ASP A 86 10.51 17.65 10.07
N GLY A 87 10.67 18.16 11.29
CA GLY A 87 11.03 19.55 11.51
C GLY A 87 9.89 20.56 11.39
N LYS A 88 8.67 20.10 11.13
CA LYS A 88 7.49 20.95 10.92
C LYS A 88 6.34 20.59 11.86
N GLY A 89 6.62 19.79 12.88
CA GLY A 89 5.63 19.31 13.86
C GLY A 89 4.97 18.00 13.47
N GLY A 90 5.42 17.36 12.38
CA GLY A 90 5.00 16.04 11.93
C GLY A 90 6.13 15.02 11.97
N TYR A 91 5.94 13.92 11.22
CA TYR A 91 6.88 12.82 11.16
C TYR A 91 7.04 12.32 9.73
N ILE A 92 8.27 11.90 9.41
CA ILE A 92 8.58 11.07 8.26
C ILE A 92 8.67 9.60 8.68
N ILE A 93 8.35 8.70 7.78
CA ILE A 93 8.49 7.25 7.98
C ILE A 93 9.83 6.83 7.36
N THR A 94 10.68 6.21 8.18
CA THR A 94 12.01 5.81 7.75
C THR A 94 12.22 4.31 7.95
N GLN A 95 12.80 3.67 6.96
CA GLN A 95 13.21 2.26 7.04
C GLN A 95 14.70 2.19 7.30
N TRP A 96 15.09 1.31 8.20
CA TRP A 96 16.48 1.20 8.67
C TRP A 96 16.93 -0.24 8.70
N GLU A 97 18.24 -0.41 8.52
CA GLU A 97 19.01 -1.61 8.80
C GLU A 97 20.04 -1.30 9.89
N TYR A 98 20.13 -2.17 10.88
CA TYR A 98 20.98 -2.02 12.06
C TYR A 98 21.98 -3.17 12.14
N LYS A 99 23.23 -2.86 12.46
CA LYS A 99 24.29 -3.83 12.67
C LYS A 99 25.18 -3.40 13.84
N ALA A 100 25.52 -4.35 14.73
CA ALA A 100 26.48 -4.09 15.81
C ALA A 100 27.87 -3.80 15.25
N MET A 101 28.57 -2.86 15.90
CA MET A 101 29.96 -2.55 15.67
C MET A 101 30.82 -3.04 16.85
N PHE A 102 32.03 -3.48 16.54
CA PHE A 102 33.02 -3.91 17.51
C PHE A 102 34.33 -3.18 17.25
N ASN A 103 35.06 -2.89 18.31
CA ASN A 103 36.40 -2.33 18.24
C ASN A 103 37.45 -3.42 17.84
N THR A 104 38.71 -3.03 17.74
CA THR A 104 39.81 -3.94 17.38
C THR A 104 40.03 -5.05 18.43
N ASN A 105 39.56 -4.87 19.67
CA ASN A 105 39.62 -5.84 20.75
C ASN A 105 38.40 -6.78 20.78
N HIS A 106 37.53 -6.73 19.76
CA HIS A 106 36.26 -7.44 19.68
C HIS A 106 35.25 -7.07 20.80
N GLU A 107 35.39 -5.89 21.42
CA GLU A 107 34.41 -5.37 22.34
C GLU A 107 33.33 -4.56 21.62
N PRO A 108 32.07 -4.60 22.09
CA PRO A 108 30.99 -3.78 21.52
C PRO A 108 31.37 -2.29 21.53
N SER A 109 31.22 -1.61 20.41
CA SER A 109 31.56 -0.19 20.27
C SER A 109 30.38 0.68 19.80
N GLY A 110 29.24 0.06 19.50
CA GLY A 110 28.04 0.76 19.08
C GLY A 110 27.25 0.03 18.01
N ILE A 111 26.37 0.77 17.35
CA ILE A 111 25.50 0.27 16.28
C ILE A 111 25.63 1.18 15.06
N PHE A 112 25.87 0.58 13.91
CA PHE A 112 25.78 1.25 12.63
C PHE A 112 24.37 1.09 12.05
N CYS A 113 23.82 2.19 11.54
CA CYS A 113 22.50 2.22 10.95
C CYS A 113 22.55 2.84 9.55
N MET A 114 21.92 2.18 8.60
CA MET A 114 21.66 2.70 7.27
C MET A 114 20.15 2.73 7.03
N GLY A 115 19.64 3.83 6.52
CA GLY A 115 18.20 3.95 6.29
C GLY A 115 17.86 4.92 5.17
N ASN A 116 16.58 4.99 4.86
CA ASN A 116 16.02 5.91 3.89
C ASN A 116 14.61 6.36 4.30
N ASP A 117 14.20 7.49 3.74
CA ASP A 117 12.82 7.97 3.87
C ASP A 117 11.92 7.19 2.92
N ILE A 118 10.88 6.58 3.46
CA ILE A 118 9.86 5.83 2.72
C ILE A 118 8.47 6.47 2.82
N THR A 119 8.39 7.73 3.27
CA THR A 119 7.11 8.41 3.53
C THR A 119 6.25 8.46 2.28
N GLU A 120 6.81 8.92 1.16
CA GLU A 120 6.06 9.00 -0.11
C GLU A 120 5.69 7.62 -0.66
N PHE A 121 6.55 6.62 -0.50
CA PHE A 121 6.24 5.24 -0.87
C PHE A 121 5.07 4.68 -0.04
N MET A 122 5.07 4.91 1.27
CA MET A 122 4.00 4.46 2.15
C MET A 122 2.67 5.16 1.84
N LYS A 123 2.69 6.47 1.56
CA LYS A 123 1.50 7.21 1.12
C LYS A 123 0.95 6.65 -0.18
N ALA A 124 1.79 6.51 -1.21
CA ALA A 124 1.37 5.97 -2.50
C ALA A 124 0.78 4.55 -2.39
N THR A 125 1.34 3.73 -1.50
CA THR A 125 0.82 2.38 -1.23
C THR A 125 -0.56 2.44 -0.58
N MET A 126 -0.77 3.30 0.42
CA MET A 126 -2.08 3.49 1.06
C MET A 126 -3.13 4.03 0.08
N ASP A 127 -2.76 5.01 -0.74
CA ASP A 127 -3.66 5.59 -1.75
C ASP A 127 -4.08 4.53 -2.78
N LEU A 128 -3.15 3.67 -3.19
CA LEU A 128 -3.44 2.56 -4.11
C LEU A 128 -4.38 1.53 -3.48
N GLU A 129 -4.19 1.17 -2.22
CA GLU A 129 -5.07 0.25 -1.50
C GLU A 129 -6.48 0.82 -1.37
N ASN A 130 -6.61 2.09 -0.96
CA ASN A 130 -7.90 2.77 -0.85
C ASN A 130 -8.62 2.86 -2.22
N ALA A 131 -7.90 3.17 -3.29
CA ALA A 131 -8.45 3.20 -4.64
C ALA A 131 -8.93 1.82 -5.11
N LYS A 132 -8.18 0.76 -4.77
CA LYS A 132 -8.54 -0.63 -5.08
C LYS A 132 -9.80 -1.06 -4.34
N GLU A 133 -9.94 -0.73 -3.06
CA GLU A 133 -11.16 -1.00 -2.29
C GLU A 133 -12.36 -0.27 -2.89
N SER A 134 -12.24 1.02 -3.18
CA SER A 134 -13.31 1.83 -3.79
C SER A 134 -13.74 1.28 -5.15
N LEU A 135 -12.79 0.83 -5.98
CA LEU A 135 -13.07 0.21 -7.27
C LEU A 135 -13.84 -1.12 -7.11
N ASN A 136 -13.46 -1.92 -6.12
CA ASN A 136 -14.12 -3.19 -5.84
C ASN A 136 -15.58 -2.97 -5.39
N ASP A 137 -15.82 -2.02 -4.51
CA ASP A 137 -17.16 -1.65 -4.04
C ASP A 137 -18.04 -1.12 -5.19
N ALA A 138 -17.49 -0.27 -6.05
CA ALA A 138 -18.18 0.21 -7.25
C ALA A 138 -18.54 -0.95 -8.20
N LYS A 139 -17.63 -1.91 -8.40
CA LYS A 139 -17.86 -3.10 -9.23
C LYS A 139 -18.99 -3.98 -8.65
N LEU A 140 -19.01 -4.20 -7.34
CA LEU A 140 -20.06 -4.95 -6.68
C LEU A 140 -21.42 -4.25 -6.83
N THR A 141 -21.46 -2.93 -6.62
CA THR A 141 -22.68 -2.13 -6.78
C THR A 141 -23.21 -2.20 -8.21
N LEU A 142 -22.35 -2.03 -9.21
CA LEU A 142 -22.74 -2.14 -10.63
C LEU A 142 -23.28 -3.54 -10.97
N SER A 143 -22.65 -4.59 -10.44
CA SER A 143 -23.12 -5.97 -10.61
C SER A 143 -24.52 -6.19 -10.01
N GLN A 144 -24.78 -5.64 -8.83
CA GLN A 144 -26.08 -5.69 -8.18
C GLN A 144 -27.15 -4.93 -8.98
N ILE A 145 -26.83 -3.72 -9.47
CA ILE A 145 -27.74 -2.92 -10.31
C ILE A 145 -28.07 -3.68 -11.58
N ALA A 146 -27.08 -4.23 -12.29
CA ALA A 146 -27.27 -5.01 -13.50
C ALA A 146 -28.17 -6.23 -13.25
N TYR A 147 -27.96 -6.94 -12.13
CA TYR A 147 -28.80 -8.09 -11.72
C TYR A 147 -30.26 -7.66 -11.48
N ILE A 148 -30.49 -6.62 -10.66
CA ILE A 148 -31.83 -6.13 -10.34
C ILE A 148 -32.54 -5.63 -11.62
N GLN A 149 -31.89 -4.80 -12.44
CA GLN A 149 -32.48 -4.31 -13.67
C GLN A 149 -32.87 -5.45 -14.61
N SER A 150 -32.00 -6.44 -14.77
CA SER A 150 -32.27 -7.59 -15.62
C SER A 150 -33.46 -8.42 -15.11
N HIS A 151 -33.59 -8.56 -13.80
CA HIS A 151 -34.72 -9.30 -13.21
C HIS A 151 -36.06 -8.53 -13.35
N VAL A 152 -36.01 -7.20 -13.18
CA VAL A 152 -37.19 -6.33 -13.32
C VAL A 152 -37.67 -6.29 -14.78
N VAL A 153 -36.76 -6.28 -15.75
CA VAL A 153 -37.10 -6.22 -17.17
C VAL A 153 -37.51 -7.60 -17.70
N ARG A 154 -36.94 -8.68 -17.23
CA ARG A 154 -37.26 -10.05 -17.70
C ARG A 154 -38.70 -10.45 -17.42
N LYS A 155 -39.27 -10.01 -16.31
CA LYS A 155 -40.65 -10.34 -15.92
C LYS A 155 -41.70 -9.87 -16.95
N PRO A 156 -41.74 -8.60 -17.38
CA PRO A 156 -42.69 -8.15 -18.43
C PRO A 156 -42.39 -8.78 -19.80
N ILE A 157 -41.11 -9.05 -20.13
CA ILE A 157 -40.77 -9.75 -21.39
C ILE A 157 -41.33 -11.16 -21.41
N ALA A 158 -41.15 -11.92 -20.32
CA ALA A 158 -41.74 -13.26 -20.18
C ALA A 158 -43.26 -13.24 -20.30
N ASN A 159 -43.94 -12.20 -19.77
CA ASN A 159 -45.34 -12.00 -19.94
C ASN A 159 -45.73 -11.74 -21.41
N ILE A 160 -44.97 -10.90 -22.11
CA ILE A 160 -45.20 -10.62 -23.55
C ILE A 160 -45.04 -11.91 -24.36
N ILE A 161 -43.99 -12.67 -24.15
CA ILE A 161 -43.76 -13.97 -24.80
C ILE A 161 -44.92 -14.94 -24.54
N GLY A 162 -45.37 -15.01 -23.28
CA GLY A 162 -46.50 -15.85 -22.92
C GLY A 162 -47.81 -15.45 -23.61
N LEU A 163 -48.11 -14.14 -23.67
CA LEU A 163 -49.30 -13.61 -24.31
C LEU A 163 -49.25 -13.81 -25.85
N THR A 164 -48.11 -13.57 -26.49
CA THR A 164 -47.95 -13.83 -27.92
C THR A 164 -48.07 -15.30 -28.25
N SER A 165 -47.56 -16.20 -27.42
CA SER A 165 -47.73 -17.66 -27.61
C SER A 165 -49.20 -18.09 -27.49
N ILE A 166 -50.00 -17.47 -26.63
CA ILE A 166 -51.43 -17.72 -26.55
C ILE A 166 -52.11 -17.23 -27.84
N LEU A 167 -51.79 -16.02 -28.29
CA LEU A 167 -52.36 -15.46 -29.53
C LEU A 167 -51.97 -16.28 -30.77
N GLU A 168 -50.80 -16.86 -30.85
CA GLU A 168 -50.36 -17.77 -31.92
C GLU A 168 -51.21 -19.05 -31.99
N SER A 169 -51.75 -19.51 -30.85
CA SER A 169 -52.60 -20.67 -30.77
C SER A 169 -54.06 -20.42 -31.12
N MET A 170 -54.44 -19.14 -31.28
CA MET A 170 -55.82 -18.76 -31.67
C MET A 170 -55.97 -18.68 -33.18
N GLU A 171 -57.23 -18.87 -33.68
CA GLU A 171 -57.59 -18.59 -35.06
C GLU A 171 -57.69 -17.07 -35.30
N VAL A 172 -56.61 -16.49 -35.88
CA VAL A 172 -56.51 -15.06 -36.21
C VAL A 172 -56.23 -14.87 -37.71
N PRO A 173 -56.60 -13.72 -38.31
CA PRO A 173 -56.26 -13.39 -39.70
C PRO A 173 -54.75 -13.48 -39.98
N ALA A 174 -54.38 -13.79 -41.23
CA ALA A 174 -52.97 -14.05 -41.60
C ALA A 174 -52.03 -12.84 -41.38
N ASP A 175 -52.54 -11.65 -41.60
CA ASP A 175 -51.84 -10.37 -41.36
C ASP A 175 -51.56 -10.17 -39.84
N VAL A 176 -52.53 -10.47 -38.98
CA VAL A 176 -52.38 -10.40 -37.53
C VAL A 176 -51.40 -11.47 -37.05
N LYS A 177 -51.41 -12.66 -37.65
CA LYS A 177 -50.45 -13.74 -37.29
C LYS A 177 -49.01 -13.35 -37.60
N SER A 178 -48.79 -12.64 -38.68
CA SER A 178 -47.46 -12.08 -39.02
C SER A 178 -46.98 -11.08 -37.99
N ILE A 179 -47.83 -10.19 -37.50
CA ILE A 179 -47.52 -9.21 -36.47
C ILE A 179 -47.17 -9.89 -35.12
N ILE A 180 -47.94 -10.90 -34.74
CA ILE A 180 -47.68 -11.68 -33.48
C ILE A 180 -46.32 -12.35 -33.56
N SER A 181 -45.94 -12.95 -34.66
CA SER A 181 -44.62 -13.55 -34.88
C SER A 181 -43.48 -12.54 -34.69
N MET A 182 -43.62 -11.34 -35.31
CA MET A 182 -42.65 -10.27 -35.18
C MET A 182 -42.52 -9.78 -33.72
N MET A 183 -43.62 -9.70 -32.98
CA MET A 183 -43.60 -9.33 -31.55
C MET A 183 -42.88 -10.41 -30.71
N THR A 184 -43.15 -11.69 -30.96
CA THR A 184 -42.52 -12.81 -30.31
C THR A 184 -41.01 -12.81 -30.52
N ASP A 185 -40.59 -12.60 -31.77
CA ASP A 185 -39.16 -12.58 -32.13
C ASP A 185 -38.43 -11.39 -31.46
N SER A 186 -39.04 -10.21 -31.47
CA SER A 186 -38.49 -9.03 -30.78
C SER A 186 -38.37 -9.23 -29.27
N ALA A 187 -39.37 -9.85 -28.63
CA ALA A 187 -39.32 -10.15 -27.21
C ALA A 187 -38.25 -11.17 -26.86
N LYS A 188 -38.07 -12.22 -27.68
CA LYS A 188 -36.99 -13.21 -27.51
C LYS A 188 -35.60 -12.61 -27.71
N GLU A 189 -35.45 -11.71 -28.67
CA GLU A 189 -34.19 -11.00 -28.92
C GLU A 189 -33.81 -10.13 -27.70
N LEU A 190 -34.78 -9.38 -27.17
CA LEU A 190 -34.57 -8.58 -25.97
C LEU A 190 -34.20 -9.42 -24.73
N ASP A 191 -34.81 -10.61 -24.53
CA ASP A 191 -34.45 -11.52 -23.45
C ASP A 191 -33.01 -12.03 -23.57
N LYS A 192 -32.54 -12.32 -24.80
CA LYS A 192 -31.14 -12.70 -25.05
C LYS A 192 -30.16 -11.57 -24.69
N VAL A 193 -30.47 -10.33 -25.07
CA VAL A 193 -29.62 -9.17 -24.73
C VAL A 193 -29.50 -9.01 -23.19
N ILE A 194 -30.62 -9.17 -22.47
CA ILE A 194 -30.62 -9.08 -21.02
C ILE A 194 -29.80 -10.22 -20.38
N GLN A 195 -29.87 -11.43 -20.93
CA GLN A 195 -29.06 -12.55 -20.46
C GLN A 195 -27.55 -12.29 -20.62
N SER A 196 -27.13 -11.70 -21.72
CA SER A 196 -25.71 -11.36 -21.96
C SER A 196 -25.18 -10.26 -21.03
N ILE A 197 -26.03 -9.37 -20.55
CA ILE A 197 -25.65 -8.32 -19.58
C ILE A 197 -25.40 -8.92 -18.18
N VAL A 198 -26.17 -9.95 -17.79
CA VAL A 198 -26.07 -10.59 -16.47
C VAL A 198 -24.92 -11.58 -16.37
N ASN A 199 -24.65 -12.28 -17.49
CA ASN A 199 -23.61 -13.29 -17.59
C ASN A 199 -22.63 -12.91 -18.71
N PRO A 200 -21.79 -11.87 -18.51
CA PRO A 200 -20.71 -11.59 -19.45
C PRO A 200 -19.73 -12.79 -19.43
N GLU A 201 -19.43 -13.33 -20.62
CA GLU A 201 -18.39 -14.36 -20.81
C GLU A 201 -17.01 -13.87 -20.37
#